data_e41f813e562c65de95c39e540587ece0
#
_entry.id   e41f813e562c65de95c39e540587ece0
#
_cell.length_a   1.000
_cell.length_b   1.000
_cell.length_c   1.000
_cell.angle_alpha   90.00
_cell.angle_beta   90.00
_cell.angle_gamma   90.00
#
_symmetry.space_group_name_H-M   'P 1'
#
loop_
_entity.id
_entity.type
_entity.pdbx_description
1 polymer ?
#
loop_
_entity_poly.entity_id
_entity_poly.type
_entity_poly.pdbx_seq_one_letter_code
_entity_poly.pdbx_strand_id
1 'polypeptide(L)'
;MAVKSKDSKTTDRARTISRHSLAYMLCAISEMFRFYEDFDPLDLLIIHAVLNANVIPVMKDPDLDRRFGSVEAVEPDAIKQGVSRAALARFLAMPIETVRRRANGLKKKGILRDTDGGLIVTEANQFKFGNNHVLQNTNVLLVRKFFRDLMEAGIDVPGGV
;
A
#
# COMPACT_ATOMS: atom_id res chain seq x y z
N MET A 1 -15.26 34.02 24.92
CA MET A 1 -14.16 33.05 25.07
C MET A 1 -14.05 32.21 23.80
N ALA A 2 -13.04 32.45 22.97
CA ALA A 2 -12.90 31.74 21.72
C ALA A 2 -12.24 30.37 21.98
N VAL A 3 -12.94 29.30 21.64
CA VAL A 3 -12.40 27.95 21.57
C VAL A 3 -11.38 27.93 20.43
N LYS A 4 -10.08 28.10 20.73
CA LYS A 4 -9.01 27.87 19.76
C LYS A 4 -9.01 26.39 19.44
N SER A 5 -9.39 26.06 18.21
CA SER A 5 -9.50 24.73 17.65
C SER A 5 -8.14 23.99 17.74
N LYS A 6 -8.19 22.73 18.14
CA LYS A 6 -7.04 21.79 18.15
C LYS A 6 -6.41 21.64 16.76
N ASP A 7 -7.15 21.94 15.70
CA ASP A 7 -6.72 21.88 14.29
C ASP A 7 -5.66 22.93 13.92
N SER A 8 -5.60 24.07 14.63
CA SER A 8 -4.63 25.12 14.30
C SER A 8 -3.18 24.70 14.56
N LYS A 9 -2.92 23.88 15.59
CA LYS A 9 -1.56 23.40 15.93
C LYS A 9 -0.99 22.41 14.90
N THR A 10 -1.85 21.61 14.28
CA THR A 10 -1.43 20.66 13.24
C THR A 10 -1.04 21.39 11.97
N THR A 11 -1.78 22.45 11.61
CA THR A 11 -1.46 23.29 10.45
C THR A 11 -0.13 24.02 10.61
N ASP A 12 0.18 24.51 11.82
CA ASP A 12 1.44 25.21 12.12
C ASP A 12 2.69 24.29 12.00
N ARG A 13 2.51 22.96 12.00
CA ARG A 13 3.59 21.96 11.89
C ARG A 13 3.56 21.17 10.57
N ALA A 14 2.81 21.62 9.58
CA ALA A 14 2.62 20.92 8.31
C ALA A 14 3.94 20.57 7.61
N ARG A 15 4.91 21.47 7.62
CA ARG A 15 6.23 21.22 7.00
C ARG A 15 7.01 20.13 7.73
N THR A 16 6.93 20.07 9.06
CA THR A 16 7.57 19.01 9.85
C THR A 16 6.94 17.65 9.52
N ILE A 17 5.61 17.56 9.55
CA ILE A 17 4.88 16.35 9.21
C ILE A 17 5.21 15.90 7.77
N SER A 18 5.19 16.83 6.81
CA SER A 18 5.50 16.55 5.41
C SER A 18 6.91 15.97 5.20
N ARG A 19 7.93 16.50 5.92
CA ARG A 19 9.31 15.98 5.84
C ARG A 19 9.41 14.54 6.34
N HIS A 20 8.81 14.23 7.50
CA HIS A 20 8.81 12.87 8.05
C HIS A 20 8.00 11.91 7.17
N SER A 21 6.85 12.35 6.64
CA SER A 21 6.04 11.57 5.71
C SER A 21 6.81 11.25 4.42
N LEU A 22 7.50 12.23 3.84
CA LEU A 22 8.32 12.02 2.64
C LEU A 22 9.45 11.02 2.92
N ALA A 23 10.14 11.15 4.05
CA ALA A 23 11.20 10.22 4.45
C ALA A 23 10.65 8.79 4.59
N TYR A 24 9.50 8.60 5.24
CA TYR A 24 8.84 7.31 5.35
C TYR A 24 8.50 6.72 3.97
N MET A 25 7.84 7.50 3.10
CA MET A 25 7.44 7.04 1.76
C MET A 25 8.66 6.61 0.93
N LEU A 26 9.73 7.40 0.93
CA LEU A 26 10.95 7.07 0.19
C LEU A 26 11.63 5.80 0.73
N CYS A 27 11.69 5.64 2.04
CA CYS A 27 12.24 4.41 2.64
C CYS A 27 11.39 3.19 2.25
N ALA A 28 10.06 3.27 2.36
CA ALA A 28 9.17 2.17 2.03
C ALA A 28 9.28 1.76 0.54
N ILE A 29 9.32 2.74 -0.37
CA ILE A 29 9.51 2.50 -1.81
C ILE A 29 10.88 1.90 -2.09
N SER A 30 11.95 2.39 -1.45
CA SER A 30 13.31 1.88 -1.62
C SER A 30 13.44 0.42 -1.17
N GLU A 31 12.83 0.06 -0.05
CA GLU A 31 12.80 -1.34 0.41
C GLU A 31 12.05 -2.23 -0.57
N MET A 32 10.89 -1.79 -1.06
CA MET A 32 10.14 -2.51 -2.09
C MET A 32 11.00 -2.76 -3.34
N PHE A 33 11.74 -1.75 -3.82
CA PHE A 33 12.61 -1.90 -4.99
C PHE A 33 13.79 -2.85 -4.73
N ARG A 34 14.36 -2.86 -3.53
CA ARG A 34 15.43 -3.81 -3.16
C ARG A 34 14.93 -5.26 -3.11
N PHE A 35 13.73 -5.48 -2.57
CA PHE A 35 13.15 -6.83 -2.50
C PHE A 35 12.80 -7.41 -3.87
N TYR A 36 12.49 -6.56 -4.82
CA TYR A 36 12.07 -6.93 -6.16
C TYR A 36 12.97 -6.26 -7.22
N GLU A 37 14.29 -6.35 -7.03
CA GLU A 37 15.28 -5.65 -7.87
C GLU A 37 15.22 -6.03 -9.35
N ASP A 38 14.72 -7.23 -9.68
CA ASP A 38 14.53 -7.71 -11.05
C ASP A 38 13.27 -7.15 -11.73
N PHE A 39 12.47 -6.40 -11.03
CA PHE A 39 11.23 -5.83 -11.56
C PHE A 39 11.38 -4.36 -11.96
N ASP A 40 10.74 -4.00 -13.06
CA ASP A 40 10.60 -2.59 -13.45
C ASP A 40 9.82 -1.82 -12.37
N PRO A 41 10.27 -0.63 -11.95
CA PRO A 41 9.58 0.19 -10.93
C PRO A 41 8.10 0.47 -11.23
N LEU A 42 7.73 0.68 -12.50
CA LEU A 42 6.34 0.91 -12.87
C LEU A 42 5.50 -0.37 -12.73
N ASP A 43 6.08 -1.54 -13.00
CA ASP A 43 5.42 -2.83 -12.76
C ASP A 43 5.16 -3.01 -11.26
N LEU A 44 6.14 -2.69 -10.41
CA LEU A 44 5.97 -2.73 -8.96
C LEU A 44 4.87 -1.78 -8.46
N LEU A 45 4.81 -0.56 -8.98
CA LEU A 45 3.75 0.38 -8.65
C LEU A 45 2.36 -0.15 -9.05
N ILE A 46 2.24 -0.73 -10.25
CA ILE A 46 0.97 -1.33 -10.70
C ILE A 46 0.58 -2.51 -9.81
N ILE A 47 1.50 -3.43 -9.50
CA ILE A 47 1.23 -4.58 -8.64
C ILE A 47 0.73 -4.10 -7.25
N HIS A 48 1.41 -3.14 -6.64
CA HIS A 48 1.05 -2.65 -5.31
C HIS A 48 -0.25 -1.84 -5.31
N ALA A 49 -0.55 -1.11 -6.41
CA ALA A 49 -1.85 -0.46 -6.57
C ALA A 49 -3.00 -1.48 -6.70
N VAL A 50 -2.78 -2.59 -7.41
CA VAL A 50 -3.75 -3.69 -7.48
C VAL A 50 -3.92 -4.34 -6.11
N LEU A 51 -2.81 -4.68 -5.41
CA LEU A 51 -2.86 -5.23 -4.05
C LEU A 51 -3.67 -4.35 -3.11
N ASN A 52 -3.41 -3.05 -3.10
CA ASN A 52 -4.14 -2.11 -2.26
C ASN A 52 -5.64 -2.11 -2.56
N ALA A 53 -6.02 -2.11 -3.84
CA ALA A 53 -7.42 -2.18 -4.23
C ALA A 53 -8.08 -3.52 -3.84
N ASN A 54 -7.35 -4.62 -3.97
CA ASN A 54 -7.85 -5.97 -3.68
C ASN A 54 -8.24 -6.17 -2.21
N VAL A 55 -7.57 -5.50 -1.27
CA VAL A 55 -7.80 -5.67 0.17
C VAL A 55 -8.78 -4.66 0.77
N ILE A 56 -9.35 -3.76 -0.03
CA ILE A 56 -10.35 -2.79 0.45
C ILE A 56 -11.52 -3.47 1.22
N PRO A 57 -12.10 -4.59 0.75
CA PRO A 57 -13.14 -5.28 1.51
C PRO A 57 -12.66 -5.77 2.89
N VAL A 58 -11.43 -6.27 2.97
CA VAL A 58 -10.81 -6.71 4.24
C VAL A 58 -10.65 -5.54 5.19
N MET A 59 -10.11 -4.41 4.72
CA MET A 59 -9.90 -3.21 5.55
C MET A 59 -11.20 -2.59 6.07
N LYS A 60 -12.32 -2.81 5.40
CA LYS A 60 -13.64 -2.28 5.78
C LYS A 60 -14.44 -3.19 6.69
N ASP A 61 -14.07 -4.45 6.81
CA ASP A 61 -14.75 -5.44 7.63
C ASP A 61 -13.85 -5.85 8.82
N PRO A 62 -14.19 -5.45 10.06
CA PRO A 62 -13.36 -5.74 11.23
C PRO A 62 -13.12 -7.23 11.49
N ASP A 63 -14.04 -8.11 11.07
CA ASP A 63 -13.87 -9.56 11.24
C ASP A 63 -12.89 -10.12 10.22
N LEU A 64 -12.95 -9.66 8.96
CA LEU A 64 -11.98 -10.02 7.94
C LEU A 64 -10.60 -9.45 8.27
N ASP A 65 -10.52 -8.19 8.72
CA ASP A 65 -9.26 -7.56 9.10
C ASP A 65 -8.56 -8.33 10.24
N ARG A 66 -9.29 -8.76 11.27
CA ARG A 66 -8.75 -9.64 12.33
C ARG A 66 -8.30 -10.99 11.79
N ARG A 67 -9.11 -11.61 10.91
CA ARG A 67 -8.81 -12.93 10.35
C ARG A 67 -7.56 -12.95 9.49
N PHE A 68 -7.35 -11.89 8.72
CA PHE A 68 -6.23 -11.76 7.77
C PHE A 68 -5.15 -10.76 8.24
N GLY A 69 -5.12 -10.44 9.53
CA GLY A 69 -4.19 -9.45 10.09
C GLY A 69 -2.79 -9.96 10.42
N SER A 70 -2.54 -11.28 10.39
CA SER A 70 -1.21 -11.83 10.63
C SER A 70 -0.46 -12.08 9.33
N VAL A 71 0.88 -12.11 9.39
CA VAL A 71 1.73 -12.35 8.21
C VAL A 71 1.54 -13.73 7.59
N GLU A 72 1.02 -14.70 8.35
CA GLU A 72 0.72 -16.05 7.86
C GLU A 72 -0.66 -16.17 7.19
N ALA A 73 -1.54 -15.18 7.40
CA ALA A 73 -2.92 -15.23 6.93
C ALA A 73 -3.06 -14.49 5.60
N VAL A 74 -2.88 -15.20 4.50
CA VAL A 74 -3.00 -14.64 3.14
C VAL A 74 -4.47 -14.57 2.73
N GLU A 75 -4.90 -13.45 2.19
CA GLU A 75 -6.24 -13.27 1.65
C GLU A 75 -6.45 -14.15 0.41
N PRO A 76 -7.45 -15.05 0.43
CA PRO A 76 -7.76 -15.87 -0.75
C PRO A 76 -8.31 -15.02 -1.89
N ASP A 77 -8.04 -15.43 -3.13
CA ASP A 77 -8.49 -14.72 -4.32
C ASP A 77 -10.01 -14.46 -4.35
N ALA A 78 -10.79 -15.35 -3.72
CA ALA A 78 -12.25 -15.28 -3.67
C ALA A 78 -12.81 -14.05 -2.94
N ILE A 79 -12.08 -13.47 -1.99
CA ILE A 79 -12.53 -12.29 -1.23
C ILE A 79 -11.92 -10.98 -1.75
N LYS A 80 -11.01 -11.04 -2.71
CA LYS A 80 -10.36 -9.87 -3.27
C LYS A 80 -11.29 -9.08 -4.17
N GLN A 81 -11.26 -7.76 -4.04
CA GLN A 81 -11.94 -6.86 -4.95
C GLN A 81 -11.09 -6.60 -6.19
N GLY A 82 -11.60 -6.94 -7.37
CA GLY A 82 -10.93 -6.62 -8.63
C GLY A 82 -10.90 -5.12 -8.90
N VAL A 83 -9.88 -4.66 -9.60
CA VAL A 83 -9.73 -3.26 -10.01
C VAL A 83 -9.59 -3.14 -11.52
N SER A 84 -10.35 -2.22 -12.13
CA SER A 84 -10.27 -2.01 -13.58
C SER A 84 -8.99 -1.29 -13.98
N ARG A 85 -8.51 -1.56 -15.20
CA ARG A 85 -7.34 -0.87 -15.79
C ARG A 85 -7.55 0.65 -15.85
N ALA A 86 -8.78 1.10 -16.11
CA ALA A 86 -9.12 2.51 -16.13
C ALA A 86 -9.01 3.17 -14.74
N ALA A 87 -9.44 2.46 -13.68
CA ALA A 87 -9.30 2.94 -12.31
C ALA A 87 -7.82 3.03 -11.89
N LEU A 88 -7.01 2.03 -12.25
CA LEU A 88 -5.56 2.05 -12.02
C LEU A 88 -4.88 3.20 -12.76
N ALA A 89 -5.22 3.43 -14.03
CA ALA A 89 -4.67 4.51 -14.83
C ALA A 89 -4.94 5.88 -14.21
N ARG A 90 -6.17 6.11 -13.73
CA ARG A 90 -6.53 7.34 -13.00
C ARG A 90 -5.79 7.48 -11.68
N PHE A 91 -5.74 6.41 -10.89
CA PHE A 91 -5.07 6.42 -9.58
C PHE A 91 -3.57 6.69 -9.70
N LEU A 92 -2.91 6.07 -10.66
CA LEU A 92 -1.46 6.20 -10.88
C LEU A 92 -1.08 7.38 -11.78
N ALA A 93 -2.06 8.16 -12.27
CA ALA A 93 -1.85 9.24 -13.25
C ALA A 93 -1.05 8.76 -14.48
N MET A 94 -1.37 7.56 -14.99
CA MET A 94 -0.68 6.93 -16.11
C MET A 94 -1.60 6.78 -17.31
N PRO A 95 -1.07 6.81 -18.55
CA PRO A 95 -1.85 6.48 -19.73
C PRO A 95 -2.43 5.06 -19.63
N ILE A 96 -3.72 4.90 -19.98
CA ILE A 96 -4.41 3.60 -19.88
C ILE A 96 -3.72 2.51 -20.72
N GLU A 97 -3.16 2.85 -21.86
CA GLU A 97 -2.42 1.92 -22.73
C GLU A 97 -1.14 1.39 -22.06
N THR A 98 -0.47 2.25 -21.30
CA THR A 98 0.69 1.83 -20.49
C THR A 98 0.28 0.82 -19.44
N VAL A 99 -0.80 1.11 -18.69
CA VAL A 99 -1.33 0.18 -17.68
C VAL A 99 -1.77 -1.13 -18.33
N ARG A 100 -2.48 -1.08 -19.46
CA ARG A 100 -2.93 -2.28 -20.18
C ARG A 100 -1.78 -3.17 -20.62
N ARG A 101 -0.76 -2.59 -21.26
CA ARG A 101 0.41 -3.32 -21.74
C ARG A 101 1.17 -3.98 -20.60
N ARG A 102 1.43 -3.25 -19.53
CA ARG A 102 2.15 -3.75 -18.35
C ARG A 102 1.35 -4.82 -17.61
N ALA A 103 0.05 -4.61 -17.39
CA ALA A 103 -0.83 -5.61 -16.80
C ALA A 103 -0.85 -6.92 -17.60
N ASN A 104 -0.86 -6.85 -18.93
CA ASN A 104 -0.77 -8.04 -19.77
C ASN A 104 0.58 -8.78 -19.60
N GLY A 105 1.69 -8.05 -19.47
CA GLY A 105 2.99 -8.64 -19.14
C GLY A 105 3.00 -9.33 -17.78
N LEU A 106 2.41 -8.69 -16.75
CA LEU A 106 2.31 -9.23 -15.39
C LEU A 106 1.36 -10.44 -15.31
N LYS A 107 0.33 -10.49 -16.14
CA LYS A 107 -0.52 -11.69 -16.30
C LYS A 107 0.27 -12.86 -16.88
N LYS A 108 1.10 -12.63 -17.90
CA LYS A 108 1.96 -13.67 -18.47
C LYS A 108 2.96 -14.23 -17.46
N LYS A 109 3.40 -13.41 -16.51
CA LYS A 109 4.26 -13.84 -15.39
C LYS A 109 3.48 -14.56 -14.26
N GLY A 110 2.15 -14.69 -14.37
CA GLY A 110 1.32 -15.33 -13.35
C GLY A 110 1.14 -14.49 -12.08
N ILE A 111 1.37 -13.18 -12.14
CA ILE A 111 1.22 -12.27 -10.99
C ILE A 111 -0.20 -11.71 -10.92
N LEU A 112 -0.71 -11.20 -12.05
CA LEU A 112 -2.06 -10.68 -12.16
C LEU A 112 -2.99 -11.68 -12.82
N ARG A 113 -4.26 -11.64 -12.45
CA ARG A 113 -5.34 -12.40 -13.05
C ARG A 113 -6.56 -11.50 -13.27
N ASP A 114 -7.27 -11.69 -14.38
CA ASP A 114 -8.58 -11.07 -14.59
C ASP A 114 -9.65 -11.83 -13.81
N THR A 115 -10.57 -11.07 -13.23
CA THR A 115 -11.83 -11.53 -12.65
C THR A 115 -12.97 -10.70 -13.22
N ASP A 116 -14.22 -11.05 -12.92
CA ASP A 116 -15.39 -10.26 -13.34
C ASP A 116 -15.32 -8.81 -12.82
N GLY A 117 -14.68 -8.60 -11.65
CA GLY A 117 -14.49 -7.27 -11.06
C GLY A 117 -13.25 -6.51 -11.53
N GLY A 118 -12.40 -7.13 -12.36
CA GLY A 118 -11.14 -6.56 -12.84
C GLY A 118 -9.90 -7.35 -12.41
N LEU A 119 -8.76 -6.67 -12.31
CA LEU A 119 -7.48 -7.30 -11.99
C LEU A 119 -7.35 -7.61 -10.49
N ILE A 120 -6.80 -8.77 -10.20
CA ILE A 120 -6.30 -9.12 -8.86
C ILE A 120 -4.84 -9.59 -8.95
N VAL A 121 -4.10 -9.42 -7.86
CA VAL A 121 -2.85 -10.15 -7.63
C VAL A 121 -3.23 -11.50 -7.05
N THR A 122 -2.93 -12.57 -7.78
CA THR A 122 -3.30 -13.92 -7.33
C THR A 122 -2.44 -14.38 -6.16
N GLU A 123 -3.05 -15.06 -5.19
CA GLU A 123 -2.34 -15.69 -4.06
C GLU A 123 -1.32 -16.75 -4.52
N ALA A 124 -1.55 -17.34 -5.68
CA ALA A 124 -0.67 -18.37 -6.26
C ALA A 124 0.58 -17.82 -6.96
N ASN A 125 0.83 -16.49 -6.95
CA ASN A 125 2.01 -15.95 -7.62
C ASN A 125 3.31 -16.41 -6.95
N GLN A 126 4.26 -16.87 -7.76
CA GLN A 126 5.54 -17.40 -7.28
C GLN A 126 6.47 -16.34 -6.66
N PHE A 127 6.21 -15.05 -6.91
CA PHE A 127 7.01 -13.92 -6.42
C PHE A 127 6.59 -13.45 -5.03
N LYS A 128 5.58 -14.07 -4.44
CA LYS A 128 5.04 -13.74 -3.11
C LYS A 128 4.53 -12.29 -2.97
N PHE A 129 4.10 -11.66 -4.05
CA PHE A 129 3.40 -10.39 -3.94
C PHE A 129 2.13 -10.56 -3.10
N GLY A 130 1.98 -9.70 -2.10
CA GLY A 130 0.92 -9.82 -1.09
C GLY A 130 1.22 -10.81 0.04
N ASN A 131 2.28 -11.61 -0.06
CA ASN A 131 2.68 -12.60 0.95
C ASN A 131 4.20 -12.59 1.21
N ASN A 132 4.83 -11.43 1.16
CA ASN A 132 6.24 -11.27 1.50
C ASN A 132 6.38 -10.86 2.96
N HIS A 133 6.56 -11.83 3.84
CA HIS A 133 6.66 -11.61 5.30
C HIS A 133 7.81 -10.66 5.67
N VAL A 134 8.94 -10.74 4.97
CA VAL A 134 10.11 -9.89 5.26
C VAL A 134 9.79 -8.44 4.92
N LEU A 135 9.21 -8.18 3.75
CA LEU A 135 8.81 -6.84 3.35
C LEU A 135 7.70 -6.27 4.25
N GLN A 136 6.72 -7.09 4.62
CA GLN A 136 5.66 -6.69 5.56
C GLN A 136 6.22 -6.31 6.92
N ASN A 137 7.11 -7.12 7.50
CA ASN A 137 7.76 -6.81 8.77
C ASN A 137 8.66 -5.58 8.68
N THR A 138 9.38 -5.40 7.58
CA THR A 138 10.17 -4.18 7.33
C THR A 138 9.28 -2.95 7.31
N ASN A 139 8.12 -3.01 6.65
CA ASN A 139 7.18 -1.90 6.63
C ASN A 139 6.63 -1.57 8.03
N VAL A 140 6.35 -2.57 8.87
CA VAL A 140 5.95 -2.35 10.28
C VAL A 140 7.01 -1.56 11.03
N LEU A 141 8.30 -1.90 10.87
CA LEU A 141 9.40 -1.17 11.51
C LEU A 141 9.50 0.28 11.01
N LEU A 142 9.30 0.51 9.70
CA LEU A 142 9.29 1.85 9.12
C LEU A 142 8.13 2.70 9.64
N VAL A 143 6.93 2.11 9.76
CA VAL A 143 5.76 2.79 10.33
C VAL A 143 6.01 3.16 11.79
N ARG A 144 6.54 2.24 12.60
CA ARG A 144 6.88 2.51 14.01
C ARG A 144 7.91 3.64 14.12
N LYS A 145 8.94 3.61 13.25
CA LYS A 145 9.92 4.71 13.20
C LYS A 145 9.25 6.03 12.85
N PHE A 146 8.38 6.06 11.85
CA PHE A 146 7.65 7.26 11.44
C PHE A 146 6.86 7.89 12.60
N PHE A 147 6.10 7.08 13.33
CA PHE A 147 5.36 7.57 14.50
C PHE A 147 6.28 8.08 15.59
N ARG A 148 7.36 7.39 15.90
CA ARG A 148 8.35 7.85 16.89
C ARG A 148 8.96 9.19 16.48
N ASP A 149 9.39 9.33 15.24
CA ASP A 149 10.00 10.56 14.74
C ASP A 149 9.00 11.75 14.82
N LEU A 150 7.71 11.52 14.55
CA LEU A 150 6.68 12.54 14.74
C LEU A 150 6.51 12.94 16.22
N MET A 151 6.48 11.96 17.12
CA MET A 151 6.35 12.21 18.56
C MET A 151 7.57 12.98 19.09
N GLU A 152 8.79 12.60 18.71
CA GLU A 152 10.03 13.31 19.06
C GLU A 152 10.04 14.75 18.52
N ALA A 153 9.42 14.98 17.36
CA ALA A 153 9.23 16.32 16.81
C ALA A 153 8.10 17.10 17.50
N GLY A 154 7.46 16.56 18.54
CA GLY A 154 6.38 17.22 19.28
C GLY A 154 5.04 17.24 18.54
N ILE A 155 4.84 16.31 17.60
CA ILE A 155 3.55 16.11 16.94
C ILE A 155 2.74 15.11 17.77
N ASP A 156 1.56 15.55 18.20
CA ASP A 156 0.61 14.68 18.90
C ASP A 156 -0.02 13.70 17.89
N VAL A 157 0.27 12.42 18.07
CA VAL A 157 -0.32 11.35 17.25
C VAL A 157 -1.47 10.74 18.05
N PRO A 158 -2.73 10.99 17.65
CA PRO A 158 -3.87 10.44 18.37
C PRO A 158 -3.84 8.92 18.40
N GLY A 159 -3.97 8.33 19.59
CA GLY A 159 -4.08 6.90 19.74
C GLY A 159 -2.79 6.11 19.95
N GLY A 160 -1.72 6.75 20.42
CA GLY A 160 -0.37 6.19 20.68
C GLY A 160 -0.27 4.67 20.67
N VAL A 161 0.54 4.14 19.76
CA VAL A 161 0.80 2.71 19.58
C VAL A 161 1.63 2.16 20.74
#